data_626fb17841241e35bda38e38f0c10942
#
_entry.id   626fb17841241e35bda38e38f0c10942
#
_cell.length_a   1.000
_cell.length_b   1.000
_cell.length_c   1.000
_cell.angle_alpha   90.00
_cell.angle_beta   90.00
_cell.angle_gamma   90.00
#
_symmetry.space_group_name_H-M   'P 1'
#
loop_
_entity.id
_entity.type
_entity.pdbx_description
1 polymer ?
#
loop_
_entity_poly.entity_id
_entity_poly.type
_entity_poly.pdbx_seq_one_letter_code
_entity_poly.pdbx_strand_id
1 'polypeptide(L)'
;MKETDIVPDRYVISSVLSACVVLGFLEGGKQTHGYVLRRGTEMDVSVSNVLIDLYVKFGKIRTGRKLFDHMVIKNVITWTTMISGYMQNSLNWEAIKLFTKMSKLGWKPDGYACTSVLTSCASLEALEQGRQVHAYTVKYNLDADEFVVNSLIDMYSKCDSLTDARKAFSSMVKYDVISYNAIIEGYSRQKNLSEALRLFHEMRVRIMHPSLLTFVSLLGLSTSLLALGLSMQIHGLIIKYGVSLELYAGSALVDVYAKCSYVKDARLVFEEMNEKDIVVWNAMLFGYAQQSESEDALRLFLKLQHTRHRSNEFTFVAVITAASNQASLPHGQQFHNLLQKSGLEFDPFVNNALVDMYAKCGCLEDARKIFNSAIWRDVVCWNSMISTYAQHGEAIEALKMFDEMIYERIQPNYVTFVGVLSACGHVGLVEDGFHHFNSMSRFGIEPGTDHYACMVSLLGKAGKLSEAKDFIEKMPIQPAAIVWRTLLSACRTTNDAEVGKYAAEMAISIEPEDSGSYVLLSNIFASKGMWADVKSVREKMDCNGVVKEAGCSWLEMNNKVHVFTARDKSHPESTLIYLLMDNLIYHIKGLDYVSDTATVMNE
;
A
#
# COMPACT_ATOMS: atom_id res chain seq x y z
N MET A 1 -24.18 54.16 1.68
CA MET A 1 -23.27 54.76 2.69
C MET A 1 -22.18 55.66 2.11
N LYS A 2 -21.67 55.46 0.87
CA LYS A 2 -20.76 56.45 0.26
C LYS A 2 -21.46 57.72 -0.20
N GLU A 3 -22.75 57.67 -0.43
CA GLU A 3 -23.60 58.77 -0.91
C GLU A 3 -24.36 59.50 0.23
N THR A 4 -24.23 59.01 1.45
CA THR A 4 -24.78 59.62 2.66
C THR A 4 -23.60 59.93 3.60
N ASP A 5 -23.55 61.05 4.24
CA ASP A 5 -22.49 61.46 5.20
C ASP A 5 -22.45 60.63 6.50
N ILE A 6 -23.04 59.42 6.45
CA ILE A 6 -23.05 58.48 7.59
C ILE A 6 -21.72 57.74 7.66
N VAL A 7 -20.96 57.96 8.72
CA VAL A 7 -19.70 57.28 9.01
C VAL A 7 -20.00 55.87 9.57
N PRO A 8 -19.57 54.78 8.90
CA PRO A 8 -19.72 53.44 9.44
C PRO A 8 -18.99 53.29 10.78
N ASP A 9 -19.68 52.78 11.77
CA ASP A 9 -19.08 52.43 13.05
C ASP A 9 -18.33 51.06 12.97
N ARG A 10 -17.65 50.70 14.08
CA ARG A 10 -16.90 49.43 14.18
C ARG A 10 -17.77 48.20 13.91
N TYR A 11 -19.05 48.22 14.27
CA TYR A 11 -19.95 47.08 14.09
C TYR A 11 -20.31 46.89 12.62
N VAL A 12 -20.60 47.96 11.90
CA VAL A 12 -20.85 47.94 10.47
C VAL A 12 -19.61 47.47 9.71
N ILE A 13 -18.42 47.97 10.06
CA ILE A 13 -17.15 47.55 9.43
C ILE A 13 -16.92 46.08 9.67
N SER A 14 -17.05 45.59 10.91
CA SER A 14 -16.87 44.18 11.24
C SER A 14 -17.87 43.29 10.51
N SER A 15 -19.13 43.71 10.40
CA SER A 15 -20.18 42.97 9.68
C SER A 15 -19.88 42.88 8.18
N VAL A 16 -19.43 43.96 7.55
CA VAL A 16 -19.02 44.00 6.15
C VAL A 16 -17.83 43.08 5.89
N LEU A 17 -16.81 43.11 6.76
CA LEU A 17 -15.65 42.22 6.66
C LEU A 17 -16.05 40.75 6.82
N SER A 18 -16.91 40.42 7.81
CA SER A 18 -17.43 39.09 8.02
C SER A 18 -18.23 38.59 6.80
N ALA A 19 -19.07 39.45 6.21
CA ALA A 19 -19.78 39.14 4.97
C ALA A 19 -18.81 38.87 3.81
N CYS A 20 -17.72 39.62 3.67
CA CYS A 20 -16.68 39.37 2.69
C CYS A 20 -16.01 38.01 2.88
N VAL A 21 -15.80 37.60 4.13
CA VAL A 21 -15.26 36.26 4.45
C VAL A 21 -16.21 35.14 4.00
N VAL A 22 -17.50 35.27 4.36
CA VAL A 22 -18.52 34.27 4.03
C VAL A 22 -18.74 34.15 2.51
N LEU A 23 -18.73 35.28 1.80
CA LEU A 23 -18.93 35.33 0.35
C LEU A 23 -17.68 35.02 -0.48
N GLY A 24 -16.54 34.77 0.15
CA GLY A 24 -15.30 34.54 -0.60
C GLY A 24 -14.77 35.79 -1.33
N PHE A 25 -15.14 37.01 -0.91
CA PHE A 25 -14.87 38.24 -1.63
C PHE A 25 -13.69 39.04 -1.04
N LEU A 26 -12.46 38.62 -1.37
CA LEU A 26 -11.22 39.22 -0.86
C LEU A 26 -11.07 40.71 -1.25
N GLU A 27 -11.43 41.09 -2.47
CA GLU A 27 -11.25 42.44 -2.96
C GLU A 27 -12.15 43.43 -2.19
N GLY A 28 -13.38 43.09 -1.84
CA GLY A 28 -14.24 43.85 -0.94
C GLY A 28 -13.62 44.01 0.46
N GLY A 29 -13.02 42.94 0.96
CA GLY A 29 -12.27 42.97 2.21
C GLY A 29 -11.07 43.93 2.18
N LYS A 30 -10.28 43.93 1.10
CA LYS A 30 -9.16 44.89 0.92
C LYS A 30 -9.63 46.33 0.82
N GLN A 31 -10.73 46.57 0.09
CA GLN A 31 -11.31 47.92 0.01
C GLN A 31 -11.77 48.42 1.36
N THR A 32 -12.42 47.56 2.14
CA THR A 32 -12.84 47.87 3.52
C THR A 32 -11.62 48.12 4.42
N HIS A 33 -10.56 47.33 4.31
CA HIS A 33 -9.31 47.53 5.02
C HIS A 33 -8.68 48.92 4.66
N GLY A 34 -8.62 49.25 3.37
CA GLY A 34 -8.15 50.56 2.93
C GLY A 34 -9.01 51.73 3.44
N TYR A 35 -10.31 51.52 3.66
CA TYR A 35 -11.18 52.52 4.34
C TYR A 35 -10.83 52.63 5.81
N VAL A 36 -10.65 51.53 6.52
CA VAL A 36 -10.24 51.47 7.94
C VAL A 36 -8.93 52.18 8.16
N LEU A 37 -7.91 51.96 7.34
CA LEU A 37 -6.61 52.61 7.39
C LEU A 37 -6.73 54.15 7.27
N ARG A 38 -7.51 54.65 6.29
CA ARG A 38 -7.69 56.09 6.06
C ARG A 38 -8.41 56.79 7.19
N ARG A 39 -9.21 56.09 7.98
CA ARG A 39 -9.99 56.62 9.09
C ARG A 39 -9.31 56.44 10.45
N GLY A 40 -8.18 55.72 10.51
CA GLY A 40 -7.48 55.43 11.76
C GLY A 40 -8.25 54.52 12.72
N THR A 41 -9.28 53.79 12.23
CA THR A 41 -10.07 52.86 13.03
C THR A 41 -9.41 51.47 13.14
N GLU A 42 -8.23 51.29 12.58
CA GLU A 42 -7.39 50.12 12.71
C GLU A 42 -6.92 49.82 14.15
N MET A 43 -7.01 50.82 15.03
CA MET A 43 -6.70 50.68 16.46
C MET A 43 -7.80 49.90 17.23
N ASP A 44 -9.00 49.71 16.66
CA ASP A 44 -10.05 48.93 17.32
C ASP A 44 -9.72 47.44 17.24
N VAL A 45 -9.64 46.81 18.40
CA VAL A 45 -9.26 45.38 18.51
C VAL A 45 -10.26 44.48 17.80
N SER A 46 -11.56 44.81 17.81
CA SER A 46 -12.59 43.99 17.14
C SER A 46 -12.44 44.02 15.62
N VAL A 47 -12.23 45.22 15.05
CA VAL A 47 -12.01 45.39 13.61
C VAL A 47 -10.73 44.68 13.16
N SER A 48 -9.65 44.84 13.94
CA SER A 48 -8.36 44.21 13.66
C SER A 48 -8.45 42.69 13.71
N ASN A 49 -9.19 42.09 14.66
CA ASN A 49 -9.40 40.64 14.74
C ASN A 49 -10.12 40.13 13.49
N VAL A 50 -11.16 40.82 13.01
CA VAL A 50 -11.89 40.39 11.79
C VAL A 50 -11.03 40.59 10.54
N LEU A 51 -10.16 41.62 10.49
CA LEU A 51 -9.19 41.80 9.41
C LEU A 51 -8.15 40.65 9.38
N ILE A 52 -7.64 40.26 10.57
CA ILE A 52 -6.74 39.11 10.68
C ILE A 52 -7.44 37.84 10.16
N ASP A 53 -8.68 37.54 10.63
CA ASP A 53 -9.47 36.40 10.21
C ASP A 53 -9.69 36.38 8.68
N LEU A 54 -10.05 37.55 8.11
CA LEU A 54 -10.20 37.69 6.65
C LEU A 54 -8.92 37.28 5.90
N TYR A 55 -7.79 37.90 6.23
CA TYR A 55 -6.55 37.62 5.50
C TYR A 55 -6.08 36.17 5.68
N VAL A 56 -6.27 35.63 6.87
CA VAL A 56 -5.90 34.24 7.18
C VAL A 56 -6.73 33.24 6.38
N LYS A 57 -8.06 33.41 6.34
CA LYS A 57 -8.97 32.52 5.59
C LYS A 57 -8.73 32.56 4.08
N PHE A 58 -8.24 33.68 3.55
CA PHE A 58 -7.81 33.79 2.16
C PHE A 58 -6.35 33.38 1.88
N GLY A 59 -5.69 32.71 2.82
CA GLY A 59 -4.30 32.25 2.66
C GLY A 59 -3.25 33.36 2.65
N LYS A 60 -3.62 34.61 2.99
CA LYS A 60 -2.71 35.76 3.06
C LYS A 60 -2.08 35.91 4.44
N ILE A 61 -1.51 34.81 4.95
CA ILE A 61 -0.96 34.69 6.30
C ILE A 61 0.04 35.80 6.64
N ARG A 62 0.92 36.17 5.71
CA ARG A 62 1.92 37.23 5.94
C ARG A 62 1.27 38.56 6.25
N THR A 63 0.14 38.87 5.60
CA THR A 63 -0.61 40.11 5.87
C THR A 63 -1.32 40.05 7.21
N GLY A 64 -1.99 38.93 7.52
CA GLY A 64 -2.60 38.69 8.84
C GLY A 64 -1.57 38.81 9.97
N ARG A 65 -0.37 38.22 9.78
CA ARG A 65 0.72 38.31 10.75
C ARG A 65 1.22 39.73 10.95
N LYS A 66 1.38 40.52 9.89
CA LYS A 66 1.76 41.94 10.00
C LYS A 66 0.75 42.72 10.80
N LEU A 67 -0.56 42.55 10.55
CA LEU A 67 -1.61 43.17 11.33
C LEU A 67 -1.53 42.77 12.81
N PHE A 68 -1.39 41.47 13.08
CA PHE A 68 -1.21 40.97 14.45
C PHE A 68 -0.01 41.62 15.15
N ASP A 69 1.13 41.71 14.48
CA ASP A 69 2.34 42.31 15.09
C ASP A 69 2.22 43.81 15.33
N HIS A 70 1.53 44.55 14.46
CA HIS A 70 1.32 46.02 14.60
C HIS A 70 0.28 46.40 15.69
N MET A 71 -0.60 45.45 16.06
CA MET A 71 -1.56 45.74 17.15
C MET A 71 -0.85 46.01 18.47
N VAL A 72 -1.06 47.20 19.04
CA VAL A 72 -0.54 47.58 20.36
C VAL A 72 -1.28 46.81 21.46
N ILE A 73 -2.61 46.76 21.37
CA ILE A 73 -3.48 46.04 22.31
C ILE A 73 -3.96 44.77 21.66
N LYS A 74 -3.70 43.64 22.30
CA LYS A 74 -4.16 42.31 21.89
C LYS A 74 -5.06 41.73 22.98
N ASN A 75 -6.04 40.94 22.62
CA ASN A 75 -6.85 40.17 23.56
C ASN A 75 -6.73 38.68 23.23
N VAL A 76 -7.37 37.81 24.02
CA VAL A 76 -7.34 36.35 23.81
C VAL A 76 -7.81 35.99 22.39
N ILE A 77 -8.87 36.65 21.89
CA ILE A 77 -9.42 36.44 20.55
C ILE A 77 -8.37 36.72 19.47
N THR A 78 -7.57 37.82 19.63
CA THR A 78 -6.49 38.15 18.69
C THR A 78 -5.47 37.01 18.56
N TRP A 79 -5.04 36.46 19.70
CA TRP A 79 -4.11 35.31 19.71
C TRP A 79 -4.72 34.07 19.11
N THR A 80 -5.95 33.73 19.52
CA THR A 80 -6.67 32.55 19.04
C THR A 80 -6.90 32.60 17.52
N THR A 81 -7.33 33.78 16.99
CA THR A 81 -7.52 33.97 15.55
C THR A 81 -6.24 33.72 14.76
N MET A 82 -5.10 34.23 15.25
CA MET A 82 -3.83 34.02 14.54
C MET A 82 -3.31 32.60 14.68
N ILE A 83 -3.49 31.93 15.84
CA ILE A 83 -3.14 30.54 16.08
C ILE A 83 -3.96 29.62 15.16
N SER A 84 -5.29 29.77 15.15
CA SER A 84 -6.19 29.04 14.27
C SER A 84 -5.86 29.26 12.80
N GLY A 85 -5.48 30.50 12.47
CA GLY A 85 -5.05 30.86 11.14
C GLY A 85 -3.80 30.13 10.67
N TYR A 86 -2.83 29.98 11.51
CA TYR A 86 -1.65 29.20 11.19
C TYR A 86 -2.00 27.72 10.98
N MET A 87 -2.83 27.13 11.85
CA MET A 87 -3.29 25.74 11.74
C MET A 87 -4.05 25.52 10.43
N GLN A 88 -5.02 26.38 10.08
CA GLN A 88 -5.81 26.27 8.85
C GLN A 88 -4.96 26.34 7.56
N ASN A 89 -3.83 27.03 7.62
CA ASN A 89 -2.88 27.14 6.50
C ASN A 89 -1.69 26.16 6.60
N SER A 90 -1.84 25.08 7.39
CA SER A 90 -0.82 24.04 7.56
C SER A 90 0.54 24.52 8.11
N LEU A 91 0.58 25.72 8.70
CA LEU A 91 1.77 26.26 9.36
C LEU A 91 1.79 25.84 10.85
N ASN A 92 1.71 24.55 11.09
CA ASN A 92 1.49 23.94 12.39
C ASN A 92 2.56 24.31 13.43
N TRP A 93 3.84 24.35 13.06
CA TRP A 93 4.92 24.77 13.96
C TRP A 93 4.77 26.22 14.41
N GLU A 94 4.33 27.12 13.52
CA GLU A 94 4.12 28.53 13.87
C GLU A 94 2.91 28.69 14.81
N ALA A 95 1.88 27.86 14.68
CA ALA A 95 0.75 27.81 15.62
C ALA A 95 1.23 27.43 17.04
N ILE A 96 2.04 26.36 17.16
CA ILE A 96 2.59 25.90 18.45
C ILE A 96 3.50 26.97 19.07
N LYS A 97 4.39 27.56 18.28
CA LYS A 97 5.28 28.66 18.75
C LYS A 97 4.48 29.87 19.26
N LEU A 98 3.42 30.23 18.52
CA LEU A 98 2.60 31.38 18.90
C LEU A 98 1.80 31.13 20.19
N PHE A 99 1.26 29.91 20.36
CA PHE A 99 0.62 29.46 21.59
C PHE A 99 1.59 29.51 22.79
N THR A 100 2.79 28.99 22.60
CA THR A 100 3.82 29.00 23.64
C THR A 100 4.18 30.47 24.03
N LYS A 101 4.24 31.37 23.04
CA LYS A 101 4.46 32.82 23.30
C LYS A 101 3.31 33.43 24.06
N MET A 102 2.06 33.15 23.67
CA MET A 102 0.85 33.59 24.35
C MET A 102 0.89 33.18 25.83
N SER A 103 1.19 31.91 26.10
CA SER A 103 1.27 31.36 27.45
C SER A 103 2.39 31.98 28.28
N LYS A 104 3.59 32.18 27.70
CA LYS A 104 4.73 32.84 28.37
C LYS A 104 4.45 34.30 28.74
N LEU A 105 3.62 34.98 27.97
CA LEU A 105 3.19 36.35 28.25
C LEU A 105 2.06 36.45 29.30
N GLY A 106 1.66 35.33 29.90
CA GLY A 106 0.64 35.25 30.93
C GLY A 106 -0.81 35.27 30.44
N TRP A 107 -1.04 35.19 29.12
CA TRP A 107 -2.39 35.08 28.58
C TRP A 107 -2.95 33.67 28.84
N LYS A 108 -4.22 33.61 29.24
CA LYS A 108 -4.93 32.33 29.42
C LYS A 108 -5.50 31.90 28.05
N PRO A 109 -5.04 30.77 27.47
CA PRO A 109 -5.63 30.22 26.25
C PRO A 109 -7.09 29.82 26.49
N ASP A 110 -7.94 30.05 25.50
CA ASP A 110 -9.30 29.55 25.47
C ASP A 110 -9.38 28.14 24.83
N GLY A 111 -10.55 27.53 24.87
CA GLY A 111 -10.76 26.20 24.25
C GLY A 111 -10.42 26.16 22.76
N TYR A 112 -10.72 27.23 22.03
CA TYR A 112 -10.42 27.32 20.59
C TYR A 112 -8.93 27.40 20.29
N ALA A 113 -8.15 28.08 21.09
CA ALA A 113 -6.70 28.11 20.97
C ALA A 113 -6.11 26.73 21.27
N CYS A 114 -6.60 26.07 22.34
CA CYS A 114 -6.16 24.70 22.69
C CYS A 114 -6.48 23.69 21.60
N THR A 115 -7.72 23.66 21.07
CA THR A 115 -8.11 22.75 19.96
C THR A 115 -7.27 22.99 18.72
N SER A 116 -7.03 24.25 18.32
CA SER A 116 -6.20 24.57 17.14
C SER A 116 -4.77 24.09 17.29
N VAL A 117 -4.18 24.22 18.48
CA VAL A 117 -2.81 23.77 18.74
C VAL A 117 -2.74 22.25 18.87
N LEU A 118 -3.72 21.61 19.51
CA LEU A 118 -3.80 20.13 19.57
C LEU A 118 -3.92 19.52 18.17
N THR A 119 -4.75 20.11 17.29
CA THR A 119 -4.84 19.70 15.88
C THR A 119 -3.49 19.88 15.15
N SER A 120 -2.77 20.98 15.45
CA SER A 120 -1.43 21.20 14.89
C SER A 120 -0.42 20.17 15.42
N CYS A 121 -0.47 19.80 16.70
CA CYS A 121 0.36 18.75 17.29
C CYS A 121 0.04 17.38 16.67
N ALA A 122 -1.25 17.09 16.47
CA ALA A 122 -1.70 15.86 15.80
C ALA A 122 -1.15 15.75 14.37
N SER A 123 -1.20 16.84 13.61
CA SER A 123 -0.68 16.87 12.22
C SER A 123 0.84 16.75 12.12
N LEU A 124 1.58 17.09 13.16
CA LEU A 124 3.04 16.99 13.22
C LEU A 124 3.53 15.77 14.01
N GLU A 125 2.60 14.97 14.55
CA GLU A 125 2.89 13.87 15.47
C GLU A 125 3.75 14.31 16.68
N ALA A 126 3.54 15.54 17.14
CA ALA A 126 4.35 16.22 18.16
C ALA A 126 3.81 15.92 19.56
N LEU A 127 4.04 14.70 20.06
CA LEU A 127 3.49 14.20 21.33
C LEU A 127 3.86 15.07 22.55
N GLU A 128 5.12 15.47 22.68
CA GLU A 128 5.57 16.25 23.85
C GLU A 128 4.90 17.64 23.91
N GLN A 129 4.74 18.30 22.77
CA GLN A 129 4.02 19.57 22.70
C GLN A 129 2.52 19.36 23.02
N GLY A 130 1.94 18.28 22.50
CA GLY A 130 0.56 17.90 22.81
C GLY A 130 0.35 17.67 24.31
N ARG A 131 1.26 16.97 25.01
CA ARG A 131 1.23 16.79 26.45
C ARG A 131 1.33 18.10 27.23
N GLN A 132 2.15 19.04 26.77
CA GLN A 132 2.23 20.38 27.38
C GLN A 132 0.89 21.13 27.25
N VAL A 133 0.24 21.05 26.09
CA VAL A 133 -1.09 21.65 25.91
C VAL A 133 -2.13 20.96 26.80
N HIS A 134 -2.10 19.62 26.92
CA HIS A 134 -2.97 18.88 27.83
C HIS A 134 -2.79 19.33 29.28
N ALA A 135 -1.55 19.50 29.76
CA ALA A 135 -1.28 20.05 31.09
C ALA A 135 -1.88 21.45 31.27
N TYR A 136 -1.92 22.26 30.20
CA TYR A 136 -2.60 23.55 30.18
C TYR A 136 -4.12 23.42 30.29
N THR A 137 -4.73 22.49 29.54
CA THR A 137 -6.19 22.28 29.60
C THR A 137 -6.63 21.89 31.00
N VAL A 138 -5.91 20.98 31.66
CA VAL A 138 -6.15 20.59 33.06
C VAL A 138 -5.99 21.78 34.01
N LYS A 139 -4.90 22.57 33.86
CA LYS A 139 -4.63 23.73 34.72
C LYS A 139 -5.73 24.79 34.69
N TYR A 140 -6.40 24.95 33.56
CA TYR A 140 -7.41 25.97 33.36
C TYR A 140 -8.85 25.43 33.33
N ASN A 141 -9.06 24.17 33.73
CA ASN A 141 -10.35 23.45 33.75
C ASN A 141 -11.05 23.45 32.38
N LEU A 142 -10.26 23.28 31.30
CA LEU A 142 -10.75 23.14 29.95
C LEU A 142 -10.87 21.66 29.54
N ASP A 143 -10.45 20.75 30.41
CA ASP A 143 -10.50 19.30 30.25
C ASP A 143 -11.92 18.70 30.38
N ALA A 144 -12.91 19.53 30.73
CA ALA A 144 -14.33 19.19 30.68
C ALA A 144 -15.03 19.62 29.37
N ASP A 145 -14.36 20.42 28.55
CA ASP A 145 -14.90 20.87 27.26
C ASP A 145 -14.83 19.74 26.21
N GLU A 146 -15.99 19.35 25.69
CA GLU A 146 -16.13 18.24 24.72
C GLU A 146 -15.22 18.42 23.49
N PHE A 147 -15.08 19.67 22.98
CA PHE A 147 -14.23 19.95 21.80
C PHE A 147 -12.75 19.80 22.11
N VAL A 148 -12.32 20.23 23.29
CA VAL A 148 -10.93 20.10 23.74
C VAL A 148 -10.58 18.65 23.94
N VAL A 149 -11.45 17.87 24.61
CA VAL A 149 -11.21 16.43 24.85
C VAL A 149 -11.19 15.64 23.55
N ASN A 150 -12.10 15.92 22.59
CA ASN A 150 -12.08 15.31 21.27
C ASN A 150 -10.75 15.59 20.53
N SER A 151 -10.24 16.81 20.64
CA SER A 151 -8.94 17.18 20.05
C SER A 151 -7.76 16.52 20.77
N LEU A 152 -7.86 16.29 22.09
CA LEU A 152 -6.86 15.52 22.84
C LEU A 152 -6.83 14.05 22.42
N ILE A 153 -8.00 13.43 22.27
CA ILE A 153 -8.11 12.03 21.80
C ILE A 153 -7.50 11.92 20.40
N ASP A 154 -7.85 12.80 19.47
CA ASP A 154 -7.30 12.83 18.12
C ASP A 154 -5.78 13.01 18.12
N MET A 155 -5.27 13.97 18.90
CA MET A 155 -3.84 14.23 19.03
C MET A 155 -3.09 13.02 19.58
N TYR A 156 -3.55 12.40 20.67
CA TYR A 156 -2.92 11.23 21.23
C TYR A 156 -3.00 10.02 20.30
N SER A 157 -4.13 9.84 19.60
CA SER A 157 -4.33 8.78 18.62
C SER A 157 -3.35 8.90 17.44
N LYS A 158 -3.15 10.12 16.92
CA LYS A 158 -2.22 10.37 15.81
C LYS A 158 -0.75 10.33 16.22
N CYS A 159 -0.45 10.61 17.48
CA CYS A 159 0.90 10.49 18.07
C CYS A 159 1.20 9.07 18.61
N ASP A 160 0.43 8.05 18.24
CA ASP A 160 0.58 6.65 18.66
C ASP A 160 0.53 6.39 20.18
N SER A 161 0.03 7.34 20.97
CA SER A 161 -0.14 7.24 22.41
C SER A 161 -1.56 6.82 22.80
N LEU A 162 -2.00 5.61 22.37
CA LEU A 162 -3.37 5.13 22.60
C LEU A 162 -3.74 4.98 24.07
N THR A 163 -2.79 4.72 24.95
CA THR A 163 -3.03 4.66 26.39
C THR A 163 -3.51 6.00 26.95
N ASP A 164 -2.91 7.10 26.50
CA ASP A 164 -3.30 8.44 26.90
C ASP A 164 -4.58 8.89 26.20
N ALA A 165 -4.76 8.50 24.90
CA ALA A 165 -6.03 8.69 24.20
C ALA A 165 -7.19 8.00 24.92
N ARG A 166 -6.99 6.75 25.40
CA ARG A 166 -8.00 5.99 26.15
C ARG A 166 -8.34 6.64 27.49
N LYS A 167 -7.35 7.17 28.21
CA LYS A 167 -7.57 7.92 29.45
C LYS A 167 -8.41 9.17 29.18
N ALA A 168 -8.04 9.96 28.17
CA ALA A 168 -8.79 11.14 27.78
C ALA A 168 -10.23 10.78 27.37
N PHE A 169 -10.42 9.72 26.58
CA PHE A 169 -11.75 9.22 26.23
C PHE A 169 -12.55 8.81 27.50
N SER A 170 -11.93 8.08 28.43
CA SER A 170 -12.61 7.59 29.63
C SER A 170 -12.94 8.71 30.64
N SER A 171 -12.28 9.85 30.57
CA SER A 171 -12.58 11.05 31.42
C SER A 171 -13.80 11.84 30.93
N MET A 172 -14.32 11.56 29.74
CA MET A 172 -15.49 12.27 29.21
C MET A 172 -16.74 11.99 30.03
N VAL A 173 -17.47 13.04 30.37
CA VAL A 173 -18.79 12.94 31.03
C VAL A 173 -19.87 12.51 30.02
N LYS A 174 -19.76 13.04 28.81
CA LYS A 174 -20.71 12.75 27.72
C LYS A 174 -19.93 12.37 26.48
N TYR A 175 -20.27 11.21 25.95
CA TYR A 175 -19.69 10.70 24.69
C TYR A 175 -20.51 11.16 23.51
N ASP A 176 -19.84 11.48 22.41
CA ASP A 176 -20.46 11.80 21.12
C ASP A 176 -19.86 10.94 19.98
N VAL A 177 -20.40 11.05 18.79
CA VAL A 177 -19.93 10.33 17.61
C VAL A 177 -18.50 10.71 17.25
N ILE A 178 -18.09 11.96 17.52
CA ILE A 178 -16.76 12.48 17.19
C ILE A 178 -15.72 11.81 18.08
N SER A 179 -15.98 11.70 19.39
CA SER A 179 -15.09 11.04 20.34
C SER A 179 -14.87 9.55 20.01
N TYR A 180 -15.97 8.84 19.67
CA TYR A 180 -15.85 7.45 19.23
C TYR A 180 -15.06 7.32 17.93
N ASN A 181 -15.30 8.19 16.95
CA ASN A 181 -14.55 8.15 15.69
C ASN A 181 -13.05 8.39 15.91
N ALA A 182 -12.67 9.36 16.72
CA ALA A 182 -11.27 9.68 17.01
C ALA A 182 -10.53 8.50 17.66
N ILE A 183 -11.16 7.83 18.63
CA ILE A 183 -10.53 6.69 19.31
C ILE A 183 -10.55 5.41 18.44
N ILE A 184 -11.61 5.15 17.69
CA ILE A 184 -11.69 4.01 16.74
C ILE A 184 -10.63 4.18 15.65
N GLU A 185 -10.46 5.39 15.10
CA GLU A 185 -9.42 5.67 14.11
C GLU A 185 -8.02 5.42 14.68
N GLY A 186 -7.76 5.83 15.93
CA GLY A 186 -6.49 5.58 16.59
C GLY A 186 -6.18 4.08 16.70
N TYR A 187 -7.13 3.26 17.16
CA TYR A 187 -6.95 1.81 17.21
C TYR A 187 -6.85 1.18 15.82
N SER A 188 -7.55 1.74 14.83
CA SER A 188 -7.48 1.28 13.44
C SER A 188 -6.09 1.51 12.83
N ARG A 189 -5.47 2.64 13.08
CA ARG A 189 -4.09 2.93 12.64
C ARG A 189 -3.07 1.95 13.23
N GLN A 190 -3.23 1.57 14.49
CA GLN A 190 -2.38 0.56 15.14
C GLN A 190 -2.79 -0.90 14.84
N LYS A 191 -3.72 -1.12 13.93
CA LYS A 191 -4.24 -2.44 13.54
C LYS A 191 -4.81 -3.26 14.71
N ASN A 192 -5.29 -2.60 15.75
CA ASN A 192 -5.89 -3.26 16.91
C ASN A 192 -7.39 -3.49 16.69
N LEU A 193 -7.69 -4.61 16.01
CA LEU A 193 -9.04 -4.98 15.62
C LEU A 193 -9.98 -5.15 16.82
N SER A 194 -9.52 -5.81 17.88
CA SER A 194 -10.36 -6.16 19.03
C SER A 194 -10.92 -4.91 19.74
N GLU A 195 -10.07 -3.92 20.01
CA GLU A 195 -10.48 -2.69 20.67
C GLU A 195 -11.32 -1.79 19.77
N ALA A 196 -10.96 -1.68 18.47
CA ALA A 196 -11.77 -0.91 17.51
C ALA A 196 -13.20 -1.46 17.40
N LEU A 197 -13.37 -2.79 17.28
CA LEU A 197 -14.69 -3.42 17.22
C LEU A 197 -15.43 -3.35 18.54
N ARG A 198 -14.75 -3.44 19.69
CA ARG A 198 -15.34 -3.28 21.00
C ARG A 198 -15.94 -1.88 21.17
N LEU A 199 -15.21 -0.84 20.78
CA LEU A 199 -15.68 0.54 20.81
C LEU A 199 -16.84 0.79 19.85
N PHE A 200 -16.78 0.21 18.66
CA PHE A 200 -17.88 0.28 17.70
C PHE A 200 -19.14 -0.40 18.24
N HIS A 201 -19.00 -1.56 18.91
CA HIS A 201 -20.12 -2.22 19.58
C HIS A 201 -20.69 -1.36 20.71
N GLU A 202 -19.82 -0.79 21.57
CA GLU A 202 -20.21 0.11 22.65
C GLU A 202 -20.99 1.33 22.13
N MET A 203 -20.52 1.95 21.05
CA MET A 203 -21.20 3.05 20.37
C MET A 203 -22.64 2.65 19.96
N ARG A 204 -22.81 1.44 19.38
CA ARG A 204 -24.12 0.93 18.96
C ARG A 204 -25.03 0.61 20.14
N VAL A 205 -24.51 0.03 21.22
CA VAL A 205 -25.27 -0.25 22.45
C VAL A 205 -25.80 1.04 23.09
N ARG A 206 -25.05 2.15 22.95
CA ARG A 206 -25.49 3.48 23.39
C ARG A 206 -26.47 4.15 22.41
N ILE A 207 -26.97 3.43 21.41
CA ILE A 207 -27.93 3.92 20.38
C ILE A 207 -27.38 5.14 19.61
N MET A 208 -26.07 5.27 19.49
CA MET A 208 -25.46 6.27 18.65
C MET A 208 -25.41 5.78 17.20
N HIS A 209 -25.78 6.65 16.27
CA HIS A 209 -25.71 6.33 14.84
C HIS A 209 -24.26 6.47 14.34
N PRO A 210 -23.63 5.39 13.85
CA PRO A 210 -22.31 5.47 13.21
C PRO A 210 -22.35 6.44 12.03
N SER A 211 -21.32 7.25 11.91
CA SER A 211 -21.16 8.18 10.78
C SER A 211 -20.39 7.53 9.63
N LEU A 212 -20.35 8.20 8.49
CA LEU A 212 -19.49 7.81 7.36
C LEU A 212 -18.03 7.57 7.81
N LEU A 213 -17.49 8.47 8.64
CA LEU A 213 -16.12 8.37 9.14
C LEU A 213 -15.88 7.12 9.99
N THR A 214 -16.87 6.72 10.81
CA THR A 214 -16.80 5.46 11.58
C THR A 214 -16.59 4.26 10.65
N PHE A 215 -17.37 4.17 9.57
CA PHE A 215 -17.28 3.07 8.62
C PHE A 215 -15.99 3.10 7.81
N VAL A 216 -15.54 4.28 7.37
CA VAL A 216 -14.27 4.45 6.65
C VAL A 216 -13.08 4.01 7.51
N SER A 217 -13.03 4.38 8.79
CA SER A 217 -11.96 3.94 9.71
C SER A 217 -11.95 2.42 9.91
N LEU A 218 -13.13 1.79 10.04
CA LEU A 218 -13.25 0.34 10.17
C LEU A 218 -12.93 -0.39 8.85
N LEU A 219 -13.30 0.15 7.69
CA LEU A 219 -12.91 -0.38 6.38
C LEU A 219 -11.41 -0.28 6.18
N GLY A 220 -10.78 0.84 6.52
CA GLY A 220 -9.32 0.98 6.49
C GLY A 220 -8.60 -0.06 7.36
N LEU A 221 -9.13 -0.36 8.53
CA LEU A 221 -8.63 -1.44 9.40
C LEU A 221 -8.79 -2.80 8.73
N SER A 222 -9.98 -3.13 8.20
CA SER A 222 -10.23 -4.40 7.53
C SER A 222 -9.37 -4.59 6.29
N THR A 223 -9.10 -3.50 5.53
CA THR A 223 -8.17 -3.50 4.40
C THR A 223 -6.74 -3.82 4.84
N SER A 224 -6.27 -3.20 5.92
CA SER A 224 -4.91 -3.41 6.42
C SER A 224 -4.67 -4.83 6.94
N LEU A 225 -5.73 -5.54 7.32
CA LEU A 225 -5.71 -6.92 7.82
C LEU A 225 -6.19 -7.94 6.77
N LEU A 226 -6.57 -7.49 5.59
CA LEU A 226 -7.19 -8.31 4.52
C LEU A 226 -8.39 -9.12 5.03
N ALA A 227 -9.17 -8.55 5.96
CA ALA A 227 -10.26 -9.22 6.66
C ALA A 227 -11.57 -9.10 5.87
N LEU A 228 -11.73 -9.88 4.79
CA LEU A 228 -12.89 -9.84 3.89
C LEU A 228 -14.23 -9.98 4.63
N GLY A 229 -14.35 -10.97 5.55
CA GLY A 229 -15.59 -11.20 6.27
C GLY A 229 -16.05 -9.99 7.08
N LEU A 230 -15.13 -9.25 7.67
CA LEU A 230 -15.41 -7.98 8.34
C LEU A 230 -15.85 -6.91 7.35
N SER A 231 -15.17 -6.80 6.22
CA SER A 231 -15.50 -5.83 5.17
C SER A 231 -16.92 -6.01 4.65
N MET A 232 -17.34 -7.25 4.42
CA MET A 232 -18.71 -7.59 4.00
C MET A 232 -19.75 -7.22 5.06
N GLN A 233 -19.44 -7.46 6.35
CA GLN A 233 -20.34 -7.06 7.45
C GLN A 233 -20.47 -5.53 7.53
N ILE A 234 -19.35 -4.79 7.40
CA ILE A 234 -19.37 -3.33 7.41
C ILE A 234 -20.15 -2.80 6.21
N HIS A 235 -19.98 -3.38 5.02
CA HIS A 235 -20.75 -3.02 3.83
C HIS A 235 -22.27 -3.22 4.06
N GLY A 236 -22.66 -4.35 4.63
CA GLY A 236 -24.06 -4.60 5.00
C GLY A 236 -24.59 -3.57 6.02
N LEU A 237 -23.75 -3.10 6.95
CA LEU A 237 -24.12 -2.04 7.89
C LEU A 237 -24.25 -0.68 7.20
N ILE A 238 -23.37 -0.32 6.27
CA ILE A 238 -23.45 0.90 5.46
C ILE A 238 -24.81 0.96 4.76
N ILE A 239 -25.23 -0.12 4.10
CA ILE A 239 -26.54 -0.24 3.44
C ILE A 239 -27.66 -0.10 4.47
N LYS A 240 -27.58 -0.83 5.60
CA LYS A 240 -28.61 -0.82 6.64
C LYS A 240 -28.83 0.56 7.28
N TYR A 241 -27.77 1.33 7.46
CA TYR A 241 -27.85 2.68 8.02
C TYR A 241 -28.19 3.75 6.97
N GLY A 242 -28.34 3.36 5.70
CA GLY A 242 -28.66 4.28 4.60
C GLY A 242 -27.54 5.32 4.37
N VAL A 243 -26.30 4.98 4.74
CA VAL A 243 -25.16 5.81 4.43
C VAL A 243 -24.92 5.71 2.93
N SER A 244 -25.04 6.84 2.22
CA SER A 244 -24.83 6.85 0.78
C SER A 244 -23.42 6.38 0.44
N LEU A 245 -23.28 5.67 -0.68
CA LEU A 245 -21.97 5.31 -1.25
C LEU A 245 -21.32 6.58 -1.84
N GLU A 246 -21.16 7.58 -0.97
CA GLU A 246 -20.41 8.77 -1.30
C GLU A 246 -18.94 8.40 -1.57
N LEU A 247 -18.23 9.33 -2.18
CA LEU A 247 -16.86 9.12 -2.65
C LEU A 247 -15.96 8.38 -1.64
N TYR A 248 -16.02 8.76 -0.36
CA TYR A 248 -15.13 8.18 0.67
C TYR A 248 -15.48 6.73 1.04
N ALA A 249 -16.76 6.41 1.27
CA ALA A 249 -17.17 5.04 1.61
C ALA A 249 -17.02 4.10 0.40
N GLY A 250 -17.43 4.56 -0.77
CA GLY A 250 -17.29 3.80 -2.01
C GLY A 250 -15.83 3.50 -2.32
N SER A 251 -14.94 4.50 -2.19
CA SER A 251 -13.49 4.32 -2.39
C SER A 251 -12.90 3.27 -1.45
N ALA A 252 -13.26 3.34 -0.16
CA ALA A 252 -12.78 2.38 0.83
C ALA A 252 -13.29 0.96 0.58
N LEU A 253 -14.54 0.80 0.12
CA LEU A 253 -15.10 -0.49 -0.26
C LEU A 253 -14.45 -1.07 -1.52
N VAL A 254 -14.25 -0.25 -2.55
CA VAL A 254 -13.53 -0.68 -3.75
C VAL A 254 -12.12 -1.13 -3.40
N ASP A 255 -11.39 -0.35 -2.59
CA ASP A 255 -10.01 -0.67 -2.19
C ASP A 255 -9.93 -1.99 -1.41
N VAL A 256 -10.82 -2.20 -0.42
CA VAL A 256 -10.80 -3.44 0.38
C VAL A 256 -11.16 -4.67 -0.44
N TYR A 257 -12.22 -4.59 -1.28
CA TYR A 257 -12.60 -5.73 -2.11
C TYR A 257 -11.52 -6.06 -3.15
N ALA A 258 -10.92 -5.04 -3.77
CA ALA A 258 -9.82 -5.20 -4.71
C ALA A 258 -8.60 -5.89 -4.04
N LYS A 259 -8.17 -5.42 -2.87
CA LYS A 259 -7.05 -6.00 -2.12
C LYS A 259 -7.33 -7.39 -1.56
N CYS A 260 -8.58 -7.70 -1.25
CA CYS A 260 -8.99 -9.03 -0.82
C CYS A 260 -9.24 -10.00 -2.00
N SER A 261 -8.90 -9.62 -3.22
CA SER A 261 -9.09 -10.46 -4.44
C SER A 261 -10.56 -10.66 -4.87
N TYR A 262 -11.48 -9.87 -4.37
CA TYR A 262 -12.90 -9.88 -4.74
C TYR A 262 -13.23 -8.76 -5.74
N VAL A 263 -12.53 -8.80 -6.88
CA VAL A 263 -12.59 -7.73 -7.91
C VAL A 263 -13.99 -7.56 -8.49
N LYS A 264 -14.79 -8.64 -8.57
CA LYS A 264 -16.18 -8.57 -9.05
C LYS A 264 -17.05 -7.71 -8.13
N ASP A 265 -16.92 -7.89 -6.81
CA ASP A 265 -17.65 -7.09 -5.83
C ASP A 265 -17.14 -5.65 -5.80
N ALA A 266 -15.81 -5.45 -5.92
CA ALA A 266 -15.22 -4.12 -6.09
C ALA A 266 -15.82 -3.40 -7.30
N ARG A 267 -15.98 -4.10 -8.44
CA ARG A 267 -16.59 -3.56 -9.65
C ARG A 267 -18.04 -3.16 -9.46
N LEU A 268 -18.84 -3.98 -8.78
CA LEU A 268 -20.24 -3.65 -8.49
C LEU A 268 -20.35 -2.33 -7.70
N VAL A 269 -19.56 -2.19 -6.62
CA VAL A 269 -19.52 -0.95 -5.84
C VAL A 269 -19.04 0.22 -6.71
N PHE A 270 -17.99 0.00 -7.52
CA PHE A 270 -17.46 1.02 -8.44
C PHE A 270 -18.52 1.50 -9.44
N GLU A 271 -19.35 0.59 -10.00
CA GLU A 271 -20.40 0.95 -10.96
C GLU A 271 -21.56 1.70 -10.30
N GLU A 272 -21.92 1.36 -9.04
CA GLU A 272 -22.97 2.03 -8.27
C GLU A 272 -22.60 3.45 -7.82
N MET A 273 -21.32 3.79 -7.71
CA MET A 273 -20.87 5.12 -7.32
C MET A 273 -21.25 6.17 -8.36
N ASN A 274 -21.92 7.25 -7.94
CA ASN A 274 -22.26 8.37 -8.80
C ASN A 274 -21.04 9.23 -9.16
N GLU A 275 -20.22 9.52 -8.16
CA GLU A 275 -18.97 10.28 -8.34
C GLU A 275 -17.76 9.38 -8.10
N LYS A 276 -16.78 9.50 -8.97
CA LYS A 276 -15.55 8.72 -8.92
C LYS A 276 -14.37 9.67 -9.11
N ASP A 277 -13.47 9.70 -8.14
CA ASP A 277 -12.21 10.43 -8.28
C ASP A 277 -11.10 9.51 -8.82
N ILE A 278 -9.94 10.08 -9.07
CA ILE A 278 -8.79 9.32 -9.59
C ILE A 278 -8.33 8.20 -8.63
N VAL A 279 -8.60 8.35 -7.32
CA VAL A 279 -8.21 7.33 -6.33
C VAL A 279 -9.02 6.06 -6.51
N VAL A 280 -10.34 6.18 -6.70
CA VAL A 280 -11.23 5.04 -6.95
C VAL A 280 -10.88 4.33 -8.26
N TRP A 281 -10.62 5.11 -9.33
CA TRP A 281 -10.17 4.54 -10.60
C TRP A 281 -8.88 3.75 -10.44
N ASN A 282 -7.90 4.28 -9.72
CA ASN A 282 -6.64 3.60 -9.47
C ASN A 282 -6.81 2.34 -8.61
N ALA A 283 -7.63 2.38 -7.56
CA ALA A 283 -7.92 1.21 -6.73
C ALA A 283 -8.50 0.06 -7.57
N MET A 284 -9.44 0.36 -8.48
CA MET A 284 -10.03 -0.65 -9.36
C MET A 284 -9.02 -1.18 -10.39
N LEU A 285 -8.20 -0.30 -10.99
CA LEU A 285 -7.12 -0.69 -11.91
C LEU A 285 -6.10 -1.62 -11.25
N PHE A 286 -5.67 -1.30 -10.02
CA PHE A 286 -4.79 -2.17 -9.24
C PHE A 286 -5.44 -3.51 -8.90
N GLY A 287 -6.73 -3.52 -8.56
CA GLY A 287 -7.48 -4.74 -8.31
C GLY A 287 -7.44 -5.69 -9.50
N TYR A 288 -7.72 -5.19 -10.71
CA TYR A 288 -7.63 -5.97 -11.93
C TYR A 288 -6.20 -6.45 -12.23
N ALA A 289 -5.20 -5.55 -12.05
CA ALA A 289 -3.81 -5.89 -12.28
C ALA A 289 -3.33 -7.03 -11.36
N GLN A 290 -3.71 -7.02 -10.08
CA GLN A 290 -3.33 -8.07 -9.12
C GLN A 290 -3.98 -9.43 -9.40
N GLN A 291 -5.18 -9.44 -9.98
CA GLN A 291 -5.90 -10.68 -10.32
C GLN A 291 -5.57 -11.20 -11.72
N SER A 292 -4.59 -10.62 -12.39
CA SER A 292 -4.24 -10.94 -13.79
C SER A 292 -5.40 -10.75 -14.78
N GLU A 293 -6.43 -9.95 -14.40
CA GLU A 293 -7.53 -9.52 -15.27
C GLU A 293 -7.11 -8.28 -16.08
N SER A 294 -6.00 -8.40 -16.79
CA SER A 294 -5.32 -7.26 -17.41
C SER A 294 -6.12 -6.65 -18.55
N GLU A 295 -6.95 -7.43 -19.28
CA GLU A 295 -7.84 -6.87 -20.29
C GLU A 295 -8.89 -5.91 -19.68
N ASP A 296 -9.46 -6.27 -18.52
CA ASP A 296 -10.41 -5.39 -17.85
C ASP A 296 -9.73 -4.14 -17.29
N ALA A 297 -8.47 -4.26 -16.83
CA ALA A 297 -7.65 -3.11 -16.47
C ALA A 297 -7.46 -2.16 -17.68
N LEU A 298 -7.13 -2.71 -18.87
CA LEU A 298 -6.98 -1.93 -20.10
C LEU A 298 -8.27 -1.23 -20.51
N ARG A 299 -9.39 -1.98 -20.49
CA ARG A 299 -10.72 -1.42 -20.81
C ARG A 299 -11.09 -0.30 -19.85
N LEU A 300 -10.80 -0.48 -18.55
CA LEU A 300 -11.05 0.52 -17.53
C LEU A 300 -10.18 1.77 -17.72
N PHE A 301 -8.91 1.57 -18.05
CA PHE A 301 -8.00 2.68 -18.39
C PHE A 301 -8.48 3.49 -19.58
N LEU A 302 -8.94 2.84 -20.66
CA LEU A 302 -9.52 3.53 -21.82
C LEU A 302 -10.76 4.34 -21.42
N LYS A 303 -11.63 3.80 -20.55
CA LYS A 303 -12.76 4.56 -20.02
C LYS A 303 -12.30 5.78 -19.22
N LEU A 304 -11.27 5.65 -18.38
CA LEU A 304 -10.70 6.77 -17.64
C LEU A 304 -10.22 7.89 -18.56
N GLN A 305 -9.55 7.55 -19.68
CA GLN A 305 -9.06 8.53 -20.65
C GLN A 305 -10.18 9.37 -21.30
N HIS A 306 -11.41 8.85 -21.34
CA HIS A 306 -12.59 9.59 -21.82
C HIS A 306 -13.25 10.44 -20.73
N THR A 307 -12.78 10.39 -19.49
CA THR A 307 -13.25 11.25 -18.40
C THR A 307 -12.46 12.56 -18.34
N ARG A 308 -12.86 13.46 -17.43
CA ARG A 308 -12.12 14.71 -17.17
C ARG A 308 -10.92 14.50 -16.22
N HIS A 309 -10.76 13.30 -15.66
CA HIS A 309 -9.66 12.99 -14.75
C HIS A 309 -8.37 12.77 -15.52
N ARG A 310 -7.29 13.37 -15.04
CA ARG A 310 -5.95 13.13 -15.58
C ARG A 310 -5.34 11.90 -14.93
N SER A 311 -4.80 11.01 -15.75
CA SER A 311 -3.98 9.91 -15.26
C SER A 311 -2.77 10.45 -14.49
N ASN A 312 -2.46 9.83 -13.38
CA ASN A 312 -1.31 10.15 -12.54
C ASN A 312 -0.34 8.95 -12.51
N GLU A 313 0.75 9.08 -11.74
CA GLU A 313 1.77 8.05 -11.57
C GLU A 313 1.16 6.70 -11.14
N PHE A 314 0.23 6.68 -10.20
CA PHE A 314 -0.44 5.45 -9.74
C PHE A 314 -1.27 4.79 -10.84
N THR A 315 -1.92 5.58 -11.70
CA THR A 315 -2.67 5.07 -12.85
C THR A 315 -1.73 4.32 -13.79
N PHE A 316 -0.58 4.92 -14.13
CA PHE A 316 0.38 4.30 -15.04
C PHE A 316 1.03 3.06 -14.41
N VAL A 317 1.39 3.10 -13.13
CA VAL A 317 1.91 1.92 -12.41
C VAL A 317 0.92 0.77 -12.51
N ALA A 318 -0.37 1.00 -12.28
CA ALA A 318 -1.40 -0.05 -12.34
C ALA A 318 -1.49 -0.69 -13.74
N VAL A 319 -1.56 0.10 -14.81
CA VAL A 319 -1.70 -0.46 -16.17
C VAL A 319 -0.42 -1.09 -16.69
N ILE A 320 0.75 -0.55 -16.32
CA ILE A 320 2.06 -1.16 -16.63
C ILE A 320 2.19 -2.50 -15.90
N THR A 321 1.79 -2.57 -14.62
CA THR A 321 1.76 -3.83 -13.85
C THR A 321 0.81 -4.85 -14.49
N ALA A 322 -0.36 -4.43 -14.99
CA ALA A 322 -1.27 -5.29 -15.71
C ALA A 322 -0.62 -5.86 -16.99
N ALA A 323 0.04 -5.02 -17.78
CA ALA A 323 0.78 -5.45 -18.97
C ALA A 323 1.95 -6.38 -18.62
N SER A 324 2.66 -6.09 -17.52
CA SER A 324 3.75 -6.91 -16.97
C SER A 324 3.26 -8.31 -16.59
N ASN A 325 2.13 -8.44 -15.91
CA ASN A 325 1.58 -9.73 -15.49
C ASN A 325 1.11 -10.60 -16.66
N GLN A 326 0.72 -10.01 -17.78
CA GLN A 326 0.44 -10.72 -19.03
C GLN A 326 1.68 -10.97 -19.90
N ALA A 327 2.84 -10.44 -19.52
CA ALA A 327 4.03 -10.39 -20.37
C ALA A 327 3.72 -9.78 -21.77
N SER A 328 2.79 -8.82 -21.85
CA SER A 328 2.33 -8.23 -23.09
C SER A 328 3.18 -7.01 -23.49
N LEU A 329 4.24 -7.25 -24.24
CA LEU A 329 5.16 -6.21 -24.72
C LEU A 329 4.46 -5.11 -25.52
N PRO A 330 3.51 -5.41 -26.46
CA PRO A 330 2.85 -4.37 -27.23
C PRO A 330 2.07 -3.37 -26.37
N HIS A 331 1.34 -3.85 -25.35
CA HIS A 331 0.62 -2.98 -24.44
C HIS A 331 1.57 -2.19 -23.54
N GLY A 332 2.63 -2.83 -23.04
CA GLY A 332 3.66 -2.17 -22.24
C GLY A 332 4.30 -1.00 -22.99
N GLN A 333 4.66 -1.19 -24.26
CA GLN A 333 5.20 -0.13 -25.13
C GLN A 333 4.20 0.99 -25.39
N GLN A 334 2.92 0.67 -25.59
CA GLN A 334 1.87 1.69 -25.75
C GLN A 334 1.76 2.56 -24.48
N PHE A 335 1.74 1.95 -23.28
CA PHE A 335 1.70 2.71 -22.04
C PHE A 335 2.95 3.53 -21.81
N HIS A 336 4.12 3.00 -22.13
CA HIS A 336 5.37 3.75 -22.05
C HIS A 336 5.33 5.00 -22.95
N ASN A 337 4.83 4.87 -24.19
CA ASN A 337 4.66 6.00 -25.12
C ASN A 337 3.63 7.03 -24.59
N LEU A 338 2.53 6.59 -23.96
CA LEU A 338 1.54 7.50 -23.36
C LEU A 338 2.13 8.23 -22.14
N LEU A 339 2.91 7.51 -21.33
CA LEU A 339 3.60 8.06 -20.20
C LEU A 339 4.57 9.18 -20.57
N GLN A 340 5.39 8.99 -21.62
CA GLN A 340 6.29 10.01 -22.12
C GLN A 340 5.53 11.28 -22.55
N LYS A 341 4.36 11.12 -23.18
CA LYS A 341 3.50 12.26 -23.53
C LYS A 341 2.89 12.97 -22.33
N SER A 342 2.76 12.28 -21.20
CA SER A 342 2.20 12.86 -19.97
C SER A 342 3.25 13.60 -19.12
N GLY A 343 4.54 13.43 -19.40
CA GLY A 343 5.64 14.04 -18.62
C GLY A 343 5.93 13.37 -17.28
N LEU A 344 5.39 12.17 -17.04
CA LEU A 344 5.58 11.40 -15.80
C LEU A 344 6.71 10.35 -15.91
N GLU A 345 7.50 10.40 -16.98
CA GLU A 345 8.56 9.43 -17.28
C GLU A 345 9.72 9.41 -16.27
N PHE A 346 9.84 10.44 -15.43
CA PHE A 346 10.90 10.54 -14.43
C PHE A 346 10.45 10.14 -13.02
N ASP A 347 9.19 9.70 -12.85
CA ASP A 347 8.69 9.25 -11.56
C ASP A 347 9.33 7.91 -11.16
N PRO A 348 9.90 7.76 -9.94
CA PRO A 348 10.58 6.54 -9.52
C PRO A 348 9.68 5.29 -9.50
N PHE A 349 8.42 5.44 -9.08
CA PHE A 349 7.48 4.30 -9.02
C PHE A 349 7.14 3.80 -10.42
N VAL A 350 6.98 4.72 -11.35
CA VAL A 350 6.70 4.40 -12.76
C VAL A 350 7.90 3.74 -13.41
N ASN A 351 9.12 4.25 -13.17
CA ASN A 351 10.34 3.66 -13.68
C ASN A 351 10.53 2.22 -13.18
N ASN A 352 10.28 1.96 -11.89
CA ASN A 352 10.35 0.61 -11.33
C ASN A 352 9.34 -0.33 -12.02
N ALA A 353 8.11 0.13 -12.26
CA ALA A 353 7.10 -0.66 -12.97
C ALA A 353 7.48 -0.92 -14.43
N LEU A 354 8.09 0.04 -15.13
CA LEU A 354 8.58 -0.14 -16.51
C LEU A 354 9.73 -1.14 -16.57
N VAL A 355 10.69 -1.06 -15.64
CA VAL A 355 11.79 -2.03 -15.54
C VAL A 355 11.24 -3.44 -15.36
N ASP A 356 10.30 -3.65 -14.42
CA ASP A 356 9.65 -4.94 -14.19
C ASP A 356 8.89 -5.44 -15.44
N MET A 357 8.15 -4.54 -16.11
CA MET A 357 7.38 -4.89 -17.31
C MET A 357 8.29 -5.35 -18.44
N TYR A 358 9.35 -4.58 -18.77
CA TYR A 358 10.28 -4.97 -19.83
C TYR A 358 11.03 -6.25 -19.47
N ALA A 359 11.38 -6.42 -18.19
CA ALA A 359 12.00 -7.62 -17.66
C ALA A 359 11.14 -8.86 -17.89
N LYS A 360 9.88 -8.83 -17.45
CA LYS A 360 8.94 -9.95 -17.60
C LYS A 360 8.58 -10.23 -19.07
N CYS A 361 8.65 -9.20 -19.93
CA CYS A 361 8.52 -9.38 -21.38
C CYS A 361 9.81 -9.89 -22.06
N GLY A 362 10.88 -10.17 -21.33
CA GLY A 362 12.15 -10.66 -21.87
C GLY A 362 13.03 -9.61 -22.56
N CYS A 363 12.69 -8.32 -22.45
CA CYS A 363 13.40 -7.22 -23.10
C CYS A 363 14.42 -6.59 -22.15
N LEU A 364 15.49 -7.34 -21.82
CA LEU A 364 16.51 -6.92 -20.82
C LEU A 364 17.23 -5.62 -21.19
N GLU A 365 17.51 -5.40 -22.47
CA GLU A 365 18.18 -4.18 -22.95
C GLU A 365 17.31 -2.94 -22.71
N ASP A 366 15.99 -3.04 -22.94
CA ASP A 366 15.09 -1.92 -22.73
C ASP A 366 14.88 -1.67 -21.23
N ALA A 367 14.78 -2.73 -20.40
CA ALA A 367 14.79 -2.61 -18.96
C ALA A 367 16.05 -1.88 -18.45
N ARG A 368 17.24 -2.23 -18.97
CA ARG A 368 18.50 -1.56 -18.63
C ARG A 368 18.55 -0.10 -19.09
N LYS A 369 17.99 0.22 -20.26
CA LYS A 369 17.88 1.62 -20.73
C LYS A 369 17.04 2.46 -19.78
N ILE A 370 15.87 1.95 -19.38
CA ILE A 370 14.99 2.65 -18.42
C ILE A 370 15.70 2.84 -17.08
N PHE A 371 16.33 1.78 -16.56
CA PHE A 371 17.12 1.86 -15.35
C PHE A 371 18.21 2.94 -15.43
N ASN A 372 18.94 3.00 -16.54
CA ASN A 372 20.03 3.97 -16.73
C ASN A 372 19.49 5.40 -16.89
N SER A 373 18.29 5.60 -17.43
CA SER A 373 17.67 6.92 -17.60
C SER A 373 17.05 7.47 -16.31
N ALA A 374 16.85 6.61 -15.29
CA ALA A 374 16.28 7.03 -14.01
C ALA A 374 17.20 8.03 -13.30
N ILE A 375 16.65 9.19 -12.92
CA ILE A 375 17.39 10.25 -12.20
C ILE A 375 17.73 9.80 -10.77
N TRP A 376 16.79 9.09 -10.14
CA TRP A 376 16.93 8.53 -8.80
C TRP A 376 16.72 7.04 -8.86
N ARG A 377 17.72 6.28 -8.43
CA ARG A 377 17.66 4.82 -8.34
C ARG A 377 17.61 4.44 -6.88
N ASP A 378 16.42 4.11 -6.41
CA ASP A 378 16.24 3.60 -5.05
C ASP A 378 16.57 2.09 -4.98
N VAL A 379 16.57 1.55 -3.77
CA VAL A 379 16.86 0.13 -3.54
C VAL A 379 15.90 -0.80 -4.31
N VAL A 380 14.67 -0.36 -4.57
CA VAL A 380 13.67 -1.15 -5.32
C VAL A 380 14.06 -1.28 -6.78
N CYS A 381 14.50 -0.18 -7.40
CA CYS A 381 14.98 -0.17 -8.78
C CYS A 381 16.17 -1.12 -8.99
N TRP A 382 17.15 -1.07 -8.07
CA TRP A 382 18.30 -1.99 -8.09
C TRP A 382 17.88 -3.45 -7.92
N ASN A 383 16.99 -3.73 -6.95
CA ASN A 383 16.48 -5.08 -6.73
C ASN A 383 15.74 -5.64 -7.95
N SER A 384 14.95 -4.79 -8.63
CA SER A 384 14.24 -5.19 -9.85
C SER A 384 15.22 -5.62 -10.93
N MET A 385 16.30 -4.87 -11.17
CA MET A 385 17.32 -5.24 -12.16
C MET A 385 18.12 -6.48 -11.78
N ILE A 386 18.57 -6.58 -10.52
CA ILE A 386 19.29 -7.76 -10.02
C ILE A 386 18.45 -9.01 -10.17
N SER A 387 17.18 -8.96 -9.74
CA SER A 387 16.25 -10.08 -9.85
C SER A 387 15.96 -10.44 -11.30
N THR A 388 15.83 -9.43 -12.17
CA THR A 388 15.63 -9.60 -13.60
C THR A 388 16.78 -10.40 -14.23
N TYR A 389 18.02 -9.95 -14.06
CA TYR A 389 19.18 -10.65 -14.58
C TYR A 389 19.30 -12.07 -14.00
N ALA A 390 19.02 -12.23 -12.69
CA ALA A 390 19.02 -13.54 -12.05
C ALA A 390 18.00 -14.50 -12.69
N GLN A 391 16.75 -14.06 -12.90
CA GLN A 391 15.69 -14.88 -13.49
C GLN A 391 15.94 -15.27 -14.94
N HIS A 392 16.62 -14.42 -15.70
CA HIS A 392 16.99 -14.68 -17.09
C HIS A 392 18.32 -15.45 -17.26
N GLY A 393 18.93 -15.89 -16.15
CA GLY A 393 20.17 -16.66 -16.18
C GLY A 393 21.45 -15.85 -16.40
N GLU A 394 21.33 -14.51 -16.47
CA GLU A 394 22.44 -13.58 -16.64
C GLU A 394 23.10 -13.26 -15.29
N ALA A 395 23.57 -14.30 -14.59
CA ALA A 395 24.07 -14.17 -13.22
C ALA A 395 25.25 -13.20 -13.09
N ILE A 396 26.16 -13.18 -14.08
CA ILE A 396 27.32 -12.29 -14.05
C ILE A 396 26.88 -10.82 -14.07
N GLU A 397 25.87 -10.50 -14.87
CA GLU A 397 25.32 -9.14 -14.92
C GLU A 397 24.55 -8.79 -13.63
N ALA A 398 23.84 -9.76 -13.03
CA ALA A 398 23.20 -9.58 -11.74
C ALA A 398 24.22 -9.24 -10.62
N LEU A 399 25.36 -9.94 -10.58
CA LEU A 399 26.43 -9.68 -9.63
C LEU A 399 27.12 -8.35 -9.89
N LYS A 400 27.37 -7.98 -11.15
CA LYS A 400 27.87 -6.64 -11.49
C LYS A 400 26.93 -5.53 -11.03
N MET A 401 25.61 -5.73 -11.20
CA MET A 401 24.62 -4.78 -10.71
C MET A 401 24.68 -4.61 -9.20
N PHE A 402 24.92 -5.70 -8.46
CA PHE A 402 25.10 -5.64 -7.03
C PHE A 402 26.37 -4.84 -6.65
N ASP A 403 27.47 -5.06 -7.35
CA ASP A 403 28.72 -4.30 -7.12
C ASP A 403 28.53 -2.81 -7.46
N GLU A 404 27.85 -2.49 -8.57
CA GLU A 404 27.49 -1.11 -8.94
C GLU A 404 26.63 -0.45 -7.85
N MET A 405 25.62 -1.16 -7.30
CA MET A 405 24.77 -0.70 -6.20
C MET A 405 25.59 -0.33 -4.96
N ILE A 406 26.56 -1.19 -4.57
CA ILE A 406 27.46 -0.92 -3.46
C ILE A 406 28.36 0.29 -3.75
N TYR A 407 28.88 0.39 -4.98
CA TYR A 407 29.71 1.52 -5.40
C TYR A 407 28.95 2.86 -5.33
N GLU A 408 27.67 2.87 -5.71
CA GLU A 408 26.77 4.03 -5.58
C GLU A 408 26.32 4.29 -4.12
N ARG A 409 26.81 3.51 -3.16
CA ARG A 409 26.50 3.62 -1.71
C ARG A 409 25.01 3.41 -1.38
N ILE A 410 24.30 2.69 -2.22
CA ILE A 410 22.93 2.28 -1.91
C ILE A 410 22.99 1.05 -0.99
N GLN A 411 22.33 1.13 0.15
CA GLN A 411 22.32 0.06 1.14
C GLN A 411 21.50 -1.14 0.63
N PRO A 412 22.08 -2.32 0.47
CA PRO A 412 21.34 -3.54 0.17
C PRO A 412 20.36 -3.87 1.28
N ASN A 413 19.27 -4.51 0.91
CA ASN A 413 18.26 -4.99 1.85
C ASN A 413 18.04 -6.51 1.70
N TYR A 414 17.07 -7.04 2.45
CA TYR A 414 16.67 -8.45 2.39
C TYR A 414 16.47 -8.95 0.94
N VAL A 415 15.69 -8.21 0.14
CA VAL A 415 15.34 -8.59 -1.24
C VAL A 415 16.55 -8.58 -2.16
N THR A 416 17.49 -7.65 -1.96
CA THR A 416 18.74 -7.59 -2.72
C THR A 416 19.51 -8.90 -2.64
N PHE A 417 19.69 -9.43 -1.42
CA PHE A 417 20.41 -10.69 -1.22
C PHE A 417 19.66 -11.91 -1.74
N VAL A 418 18.32 -11.92 -1.72
CA VAL A 418 17.54 -12.96 -2.40
C VAL A 418 17.87 -12.98 -3.89
N GLY A 419 17.91 -11.82 -4.55
CA GLY A 419 18.29 -11.69 -5.96
C GLY A 419 19.70 -12.18 -6.26
N VAL A 420 20.68 -11.73 -5.45
CA VAL A 420 22.10 -12.12 -5.59
C VAL A 420 22.30 -13.62 -5.40
N LEU A 421 21.72 -14.21 -4.34
CA LEU A 421 21.84 -15.63 -4.07
C LEU A 421 21.11 -16.48 -5.13
N SER A 422 19.98 -16.00 -5.65
CA SER A 422 19.28 -16.62 -6.77
C SER A 422 20.15 -16.63 -8.03
N ALA A 423 20.84 -15.52 -8.33
CA ALA A 423 21.76 -15.43 -9.45
C ALA A 423 22.90 -16.47 -9.32
N CYS A 424 23.54 -16.56 -8.15
CA CYS A 424 24.54 -17.59 -7.87
C CYS A 424 23.96 -19.01 -8.08
N GLY A 425 22.70 -19.23 -7.68
CA GLY A 425 21.99 -20.51 -7.83
C GLY A 425 21.70 -20.90 -9.27
N HIS A 426 21.56 -19.96 -10.19
CA HIS A 426 21.31 -20.27 -11.61
C HIS A 426 22.56 -20.76 -12.35
N VAL A 427 23.72 -20.29 -11.98
CA VAL A 427 25.01 -20.63 -12.63
C VAL A 427 25.82 -21.67 -11.82
N GLY A 428 25.38 -21.97 -10.59
CA GLY A 428 26.07 -22.93 -9.73
C GLY A 428 27.34 -22.39 -9.03
N LEU A 429 27.41 -21.08 -8.80
CA LEU A 429 28.52 -20.39 -8.14
C LEU A 429 28.45 -20.58 -6.62
N VAL A 430 28.83 -21.77 -6.13
CA VAL A 430 28.68 -22.15 -4.71
C VAL A 430 29.52 -21.29 -3.80
N GLU A 431 30.77 -21.03 -4.12
CA GLU A 431 31.68 -20.23 -3.29
C GLU A 431 31.23 -18.78 -3.18
N ASP A 432 30.84 -18.16 -4.30
CA ASP A 432 30.30 -16.80 -4.33
C ASP A 432 28.97 -16.71 -3.55
N GLY A 433 28.12 -17.75 -3.68
CA GLY A 433 26.89 -17.85 -2.89
C GLY A 433 27.17 -17.82 -1.40
N PHE A 434 28.10 -18.61 -0.89
CA PHE A 434 28.49 -18.57 0.53
C PHE A 434 29.17 -17.24 0.91
N HIS A 435 29.95 -16.66 0.02
CA HIS A 435 30.56 -15.35 0.25
C HIS A 435 29.50 -14.27 0.46
N HIS A 436 28.52 -14.20 -0.44
CA HIS A 436 27.42 -13.23 -0.35
C HIS A 436 26.51 -13.51 0.85
N PHE A 437 26.17 -14.77 1.12
CA PHE A 437 25.36 -15.15 2.27
C PHE A 437 26.03 -14.71 3.60
N ASN A 438 27.32 -14.96 3.76
CA ASN A 438 28.08 -14.56 4.95
C ASN A 438 28.25 -13.03 5.04
N SER A 439 28.25 -12.33 3.91
CA SER A 439 28.40 -10.87 3.87
C SER A 439 27.16 -10.13 4.37
N MET A 440 25.98 -10.77 4.41
CA MET A 440 24.70 -10.17 4.86
C MET A 440 24.84 -9.50 6.23
N SER A 441 25.54 -10.17 7.16
CA SER A 441 25.77 -9.65 8.51
C SER A 441 26.52 -8.31 8.54
N ARG A 442 27.39 -8.04 7.55
CA ARG A 442 28.12 -6.76 7.42
C ARG A 442 27.19 -5.60 7.11
N PHE A 443 26.04 -5.90 6.48
CA PHE A 443 25.00 -4.92 6.16
C PHE A 443 23.89 -4.88 7.22
N GLY A 444 24.03 -5.62 8.32
CA GLY A 444 23.03 -5.69 9.38
C GLY A 444 21.78 -6.49 9.00
N ILE A 445 21.87 -7.37 8.01
CA ILE A 445 20.76 -8.19 7.53
C ILE A 445 20.89 -9.60 8.09
N GLU A 446 19.88 -10.04 8.82
CA GLU A 446 19.79 -11.42 9.29
C GLU A 446 19.23 -12.31 8.18
N PRO A 447 19.86 -13.46 7.87
CA PRO A 447 19.35 -14.40 6.89
C PRO A 447 17.98 -14.95 7.27
N GLY A 448 16.98 -14.75 6.42
CA GLY A 448 15.64 -15.31 6.57
C GLY A 448 15.41 -16.52 5.65
N THR A 449 14.21 -17.07 5.73
CA THR A 449 13.79 -18.30 5.03
C THR A 449 14.14 -18.31 3.54
N ASP A 450 13.93 -17.18 2.85
CA ASP A 450 14.17 -17.12 1.39
C ASP A 450 15.65 -17.22 1.06
N HIS A 451 16.53 -16.63 1.88
CA HIS A 451 17.98 -16.74 1.70
C HIS A 451 18.46 -18.18 1.87
N TYR A 452 17.94 -18.87 2.89
CA TYR A 452 18.22 -20.31 3.09
C TYR A 452 17.70 -21.14 1.94
N ALA A 453 16.51 -20.87 1.43
CA ALA A 453 15.95 -21.56 0.27
C ALA A 453 16.82 -21.36 -0.98
N CYS A 454 17.32 -20.13 -1.24
CA CYS A 454 18.26 -19.87 -2.34
C CYS A 454 19.57 -20.66 -2.19
N MET A 455 20.14 -20.73 -0.97
CA MET A 455 21.35 -21.50 -0.71
C MET A 455 21.13 -23.02 -0.88
N VAL A 456 20.00 -23.53 -0.40
CA VAL A 456 19.62 -24.94 -0.59
C VAL A 456 19.42 -25.26 -2.08
N SER A 457 18.80 -24.35 -2.85
CA SER A 457 18.67 -24.47 -4.30
C SER A 457 20.03 -24.50 -5.00
N LEU A 458 20.94 -23.61 -4.61
CA LEU A 458 22.32 -23.55 -5.12
C LEU A 458 23.07 -24.86 -4.86
N LEU A 459 23.09 -25.35 -3.62
CA LEU A 459 23.73 -26.60 -3.25
C LEU A 459 23.09 -27.81 -3.97
N GLY A 460 21.76 -27.80 -4.06
CA GLY A 460 21.01 -28.85 -4.76
C GLY A 460 21.34 -28.93 -6.25
N LYS A 461 21.39 -27.80 -6.95
CA LYS A 461 21.80 -27.72 -8.36
C LYS A 461 23.28 -28.11 -8.57
N ALA A 462 24.14 -27.86 -7.59
CA ALA A 462 25.53 -28.30 -7.58
C ALA A 462 25.69 -29.81 -7.24
N GLY A 463 24.60 -30.54 -7.00
CA GLY A 463 24.62 -31.96 -6.64
C GLY A 463 25.04 -32.27 -5.21
N LYS A 464 25.18 -31.26 -4.35
CA LYS A 464 25.67 -31.36 -2.96
C LYS A 464 24.51 -31.54 -1.97
N LEU A 465 23.68 -32.57 -2.14
CA LEU A 465 22.47 -32.77 -1.36
C LEU A 465 22.71 -32.98 0.14
N SER A 466 23.79 -33.72 0.49
CA SER A 466 24.14 -33.92 1.91
C SER A 466 24.53 -32.60 2.60
N GLU A 467 25.33 -31.76 1.90
CA GLU A 467 25.70 -30.43 2.39
C GLU A 467 24.45 -29.54 2.53
N ALA A 468 23.49 -29.63 1.58
CA ALA A 468 22.23 -28.89 1.61
C ALA A 468 21.37 -29.30 2.82
N LYS A 469 21.26 -30.62 3.11
CA LYS A 469 20.55 -31.13 4.28
C LYS A 469 21.19 -30.64 5.58
N ASP A 470 22.52 -30.80 5.72
CA ASP A 470 23.28 -30.32 6.88
C ASP A 470 23.12 -28.80 7.09
N PHE A 471 23.06 -28.06 5.99
CA PHE A 471 22.87 -26.60 6.01
C PHE A 471 21.48 -26.23 6.58
N ILE A 472 20.41 -26.96 6.20
CA ILE A 472 19.06 -26.78 6.75
C ILE A 472 19.03 -27.12 8.24
N GLU A 473 19.62 -28.25 8.65
CA GLU A 473 19.64 -28.68 10.05
C GLU A 473 20.40 -27.73 10.99
N LYS A 474 21.35 -26.96 10.44
CA LYS A 474 22.12 -25.94 11.16
C LYS A 474 21.50 -24.53 11.15
N MET A 475 20.30 -24.37 10.55
CA MET A 475 19.61 -23.09 10.54
C MET A 475 19.30 -22.61 11.95
N PRO A 476 19.56 -21.33 12.31
CA PRO A 476 19.20 -20.78 13.62
C PRO A 476 17.70 -20.51 13.75
N ILE A 477 16.96 -20.55 12.64
CA ILE A 477 15.51 -20.37 12.56
C ILE A 477 14.86 -21.71 12.20
N GLN A 478 13.61 -21.91 12.61
CA GLN A 478 12.88 -23.13 12.25
C GLN A 478 12.66 -23.19 10.73
N PRO A 479 13.09 -24.25 10.05
CA PRO A 479 12.92 -24.36 8.60
C PRO A 479 11.46 -24.38 8.20
N ALA A 480 11.03 -23.49 7.30
CA ALA A 480 9.69 -23.50 6.71
C ALA A 480 9.57 -24.57 5.61
N ALA A 481 8.37 -24.96 5.25
CA ALA A 481 8.09 -25.99 4.25
C ALA A 481 8.76 -25.68 2.88
N ILE A 482 8.86 -24.41 2.50
CA ILE A 482 9.50 -23.99 1.24
C ILE A 482 10.98 -24.42 1.16
N VAL A 483 11.73 -24.41 2.26
CA VAL A 483 13.14 -24.83 2.29
C VAL A 483 13.26 -26.33 2.01
N TRP A 484 12.40 -27.13 2.65
CA TRP A 484 12.36 -28.58 2.43
C TRP A 484 11.87 -28.94 1.03
N ARG A 485 10.88 -28.22 0.49
CA ARG A 485 10.42 -28.39 -0.90
C ARG A 485 11.52 -28.08 -1.91
N THR A 486 12.35 -27.09 -1.62
CA THR A 486 13.50 -26.75 -2.46
C THR A 486 14.50 -27.90 -2.50
N LEU A 487 14.82 -28.50 -1.34
CA LEU A 487 15.67 -29.69 -1.28
C LEU A 487 15.03 -30.87 -2.00
N LEU A 488 13.75 -31.12 -1.81
CA LEU A 488 12.98 -32.17 -2.51
C LEU A 488 13.01 -31.97 -4.03
N SER A 489 12.85 -30.77 -4.51
CA SER A 489 12.97 -30.43 -5.94
C SER A 489 14.36 -30.74 -6.49
N ALA A 490 15.42 -30.45 -5.71
CA ALA A 490 16.78 -30.80 -6.09
C ALA A 490 17.01 -32.32 -6.13
N CYS A 491 16.41 -33.07 -5.19
CA CYS A 491 16.47 -34.55 -5.20
C CYS A 491 15.85 -35.18 -6.45
N ARG A 492 14.86 -34.53 -7.07
CA ARG A 492 14.29 -34.98 -8.34
C ARG A 492 15.30 -34.95 -9.48
N THR A 493 16.12 -33.88 -9.56
CA THR A 493 17.13 -33.75 -10.64
C THR A 493 18.31 -34.68 -10.46
N THR A 494 18.70 -34.97 -9.22
CA THR A 494 19.80 -35.87 -8.87
C THR A 494 19.35 -37.33 -8.68
N ASN A 495 18.04 -37.56 -8.69
CA ASN A 495 17.40 -38.84 -8.48
C ASN A 495 17.76 -39.53 -7.13
N ASP A 496 17.87 -38.73 -6.05
CA ASP A 496 18.16 -39.25 -4.71
C ASP A 496 16.85 -39.44 -3.91
N ALA A 497 16.45 -40.72 -3.72
CA ALA A 497 15.21 -41.05 -3.03
C ALA A 497 15.31 -40.99 -1.51
N GLU A 498 16.48 -41.19 -0.91
CA GLU A 498 16.61 -41.16 0.56
C GLU A 498 16.49 -39.74 1.11
N VAL A 499 17.29 -38.83 0.57
CA VAL A 499 17.21 -37.39 0.95
C VAL A 499 15.85 -36.84 0.53
N GLY A 500 15.32 -37.26 -0.65
CA GLY A 500 14.02 -36.81 -1.13
C GLY A 500 12.86 -37.24 -0.21
N LYS A 501 12.88 -38.50 0.27
CA LYS A 501 11.87 -38.97 1.25
C LYS A 501 11.90 -38.15 2.54
N TYR A 502 13.09 -37.95 3.08
CA TYR A 502 13.25 -37.17 4.29
C TYR A 502 12.76 -35.73 4.11
N ALA A 503 13.16 -35.07 3.03
CA ALA A 503 12.74 -33.70 2.75
C ALA A 503 11.22 -33.57 2.55
N ALA A 504 10.60 -34.57 1.88
CA ALA A 504 9.15 -34.59 1.70
C ALA A 504 8.40 -34.82 3.03
N GLU A 505 8.87 -35.74 3.88
CA GLU A 505 8.27 -35.97 5.20
C GLU A 505 8.28 -34.73 6.05
N MET A 506 9.39 -33.98 6.04
CA MET A 506 9.50 -32.70 6.75
C MET A 506 8.59 -31.64 6.16
N ALA A 507 8.52 -31.49 4.82
CA ALA A 507 7.64 -30.53 4.16
C ALA A 507 6.16 -30.81 4.47
N ILE A 508 5.73 -32.08 4.34
CA ILE A 508 4.36 -32.54 4.59
C ILE A 508 3.97 -32.39 6.07
N SER A 509 4.91 -32.57 6.99
CA SER A 509 4.63 -32.37 8.43
C SER A 509 4.30 -30.92 8.77
N ILE A 510 4.85 -29.96 8.01
CA ILE A 510 4.64 -28.52 8.20
C ILE A 510 3.40 -28.07 7.42
N GLU A 511 3.25 -28.49 6.18
CA GLU A 511 2.13 -28.15 5.28
C GLU A 511 1.49 -29.42 4.71
N PRO A 512 0.60 -30.08 5.45
CA PRO A 512 -0.03 -31.36 5.00
C PRO A 512 -0.93 -31.20 3.77
N GLU A 513 -1.41 -30.00 3.48
CA GLU A 513 -2.33 -29.71 2.36
C GLU A 513 -1.59 -29.41 1.05
N ASP A 514 -0.25 -29.28 1.06
CA ASP A 514 0.52 -28.99 -0.14
C ASP A 514 0.65 -30.21 -1.07
N SER A 515 -0.09 -30.23 -2.17
CA SER A 515 -0.06 -31.32 -3.18
C SER A 515 1.31 -31.48 -3.84
N GLY A 516 2.10 -30.40 -3.94
CA GLY A 516 3.41 -30.39 -4.61
C GLY A 516 4.41 -31.34 -3.97
N SER A 517 4.45 -31.42 -2.65
CA SER A 517 5.35 -32.28 -1.89
C SER A 517 5.07 -33.78 -2.14
N TYR A 518 3.78 -34.17 -2.15
CA TYR A 518 3.39 -35.57 -2.47
C TYR A 518 3.71 -35.93 -3.90
N VAL A 519 3.41 -35.05 -4.84
CA VAL A 519 3.64 -35.29 -6.27
C VAL A 519 5.13 -35.42 -6.58
N LEU A 520 5.98 -34.53 -6.03
CA LEU A 520 7.43 -34.58 -6.22
C LEU A 520 8.02 -35.87 -5.67
N LEU A 521 7.61 -36.27 -4.46
CA LEU A 521 8.08 -37.54 -3.86
C LEU A 521 7.62 -38.74 -4.66
N SER A 522 6.34 -38.77 -5.09
CA SER A 522 5.80 -39.82 -5.96
C SER A 522 6.60 -39.95 -7.26
N ASN A 523 6.97 -38.82 -7.87
CA ASN A 523 7.77 -38.83 -9.12
C ASN A 523 9.21 -39.33 -8.88
N ILE A 524 9.85 -39.02 -7.75
CA ILE A 524 11.18 -39.54 -7.41
C ILE A 524 11.12 -41.05 -7.23
N PHE A 525 10.12 -41.59 -6.55
CA PHE A 525 9.97 -43.03 -6.39
C PHE A 525 9.65 -43.73 -7.72
N ALA A 526 8.79 -43.10 -8.55
CA ALA A 526 8.46 -43.64 -9.87
C ALA A 526 9.70 -43.73 -10.79
N SER A 527 10.57 -42.72 -10.78
CA SER A 527 11.81 -42.72 -11.57
C SER A 527 12.80 -43.83 -11.17
N LYS A 528 12.70 -44.35 -9.94
CA LYS A 528 13.47 -45.46 -9.42
C LYS A 528 12.75 -46.82 -9.53
N GLY A 529 11.53 -46.85 -10.07
CA GLY A 529 10.74 -48.08 -10.17
C GLY A 529 10.15 -48.56 -8.84
N MET A 530 10.13 -47.70 -7.79
CA MET A 530 9.64 -48.02 -6.43
C MET A 530 8.10 -47.85 -6.35
N TRP A 531 7.37 -48.65 -7.13
CA TRP A 531 5.91 -48.50 -7.31
C TRP A 531 5.09 -48.71 -6.04
N ALA A 532 5.59 -49.51 -5.09
CA ALA A 532 4.93 -49.70 -3.79
C ALA A 532 4.95 -48.39 -2.96
N ASP A 533 6.07 -47.69 -2.99
CA ASP A 533 6.21 -46.39 -2.32
C ASP A 533 5.41 -45.29 -3.01
N VAL A 534 5.33 -45.28 -4.32
CA VAL A 534 4.44 -44.40 -5.11
C VAL A 534 2.99 -44.55 -4.63
N LYS A 535 2.50 -45.81 -4.53
CA LYS A 535 1.14 -46.07 -4.09
C LYS A 535 0.91 -45.58 -2.67
N SER A 536 1.84 -45.86 -1.75
CA SER A 536 1.76 -45.41 -0.35
C SER A 536 1.68 -43.89 -0.22
N VAL A 537 2.49 -43.12 -0.99
CA VAL A 537 2.49 -41.67 -0.99
C VAL A 537 1.15 -41.13 -1.51
N ARG A 538 0.59 -41.72 -2.56
CA ARG A 538 -0.70 -41.31 -3.11
C ARG A 538 -1.86 -41.64 -2.19
N GLU A 539 -1.86 -42.80 -1.56
CA GLU A 539 -2.86 -43.15 -0.54
C GLU A 539 -2.80 -42.13 0.66
N LYS A 540 -1.61 -41.73 1.07
CA LYS A 540 -1.43 -40.70 2.11
C LYS A 540 -1.96 -39.35 1.66
N MET A 541 -1.76 -38.97 0.39
CA MET A 541 -2.30 -37.75 -0.20
C MET A 541 -3.84 -37.76 -0.19
N ASP A 542 -4.45 -38.86 -0.62
CA ASP A 542 -5.91 -39.05 -0.65
C ASP A 542 -6.50 -39.06 0.77
N CYS A 543 -5.85 -39.74 1.72
CA CYS A 543 -6.27 -39.75 3.13
C CYS A 543 -6.28 -38.34 3.75
N ASN A 544 -5.37 -37.46 3.35
CA ASN A 544 -5.33 -36.08 3.77
C ASN A 544 -6.28 -35.16 2.99
N GLY A 545 -7.06 -35.70 2.05
CA GLY A 545 -8.01 -34.94 1.21
C GLY A 545 -7.35 -33.97 0.23
N VAL A 546 -6.06 -34.19 -0.08
CA VAL A 546 -5.29 -33.29 -0.96
C VAL A 546 -5.50 -33.65 -2.41
N VAL A 547 -5.98 -32.70 -3.20
CA VAL A 547 -6.22 -32.87 -4.64
C VAL A 547 -5.12 -32.16 -5.42
N LYS A 548 -4.57 -32.86 -6.45
CA LYS A 548 -3.59 -32.26 -7.35
C LYS A 548 -4.26 -31.21 -8.22
N GLU A 549 -3.72 -29.99 -8.23
CA GLU A 549 -4.12 -28.98 -9.18
C GLU A 549 -3.77 -29.41 -10.61
N ALA A 550 -4.73 -29.31 -11.54
CA ALA A 550 -4.49 -29.59 -12.93
C ALA A 550 -3.58 -28.54 -13.56
N GLY A 551 -2.50 -28.95 -14.18
CA GLY A 551 -1.67 -28.06 -14.98
C GLY A 551 -2.47 -27.48 -16.14
N CYS A 552 -2.44 -26.16 -16.32
CA CYS A 552 -3.08 -25.48 -17.43
C CYS A 552 -2.06 -24.69 -18.25
N SER A 553 -2.34 -24.61 -19.56
CA SER A 553 -1.63 -23.73 -20.49
C SER A 553 -2.65 -22.84 -21.18
N TRP A 554 -2.25 -21.64 -21.55
CA TRP A 554 -3.13 -20.73 -22.29
C TRP A 554 -2.41 -20.12 -23.48
N LEU A 555 -3.18 -19.87 -24.52
CA LEU A 555 -2.75 -19.20 -25.73
C LEU A 555 -3.74 -18.09 -26.05
N GLU A 556 -3.26 -16.90 -26.32
CA GLU A 556 -4.07 -15.79 -26.79
C GLU A 556 -4.04 -15.73 -28.33
N MET A 557 -5.23 -15.82 -28.93
CA MET A 557 -5.41 -15.64 -30.37
C MET A 557 -6.65 -14.78 -30.65
N ASN A 558 -6.51 -13.77 -31.49
CA ASN A 558 -7.61 -12.88 -31.90
C ASN A 558 -8.36 -12.26 -30.69
N ASN A 559 -7.63 -11.78 -29.68
CA ASN A 559 -8.17 -11.22 -28.43
C ASN A 559 -9.06 -12.20 -27.64
N LYS A 560 -8.82 -13.50 -27.76
CA LYS A 560 -9.45 -14.54 -26.95
C LYS A 560 -8.38 -15.41 -26.32
N VAL A 561 -8.53 -15.66 -25.02
CA VAL A 561 -7.66 -16.58 -24.28
C VAL A 561 -8.26 -17.99 -24.39
N HIS A 562 -7.48 -18.90 -24.95
CA HIS A 562 -7.81 -20.32 -25.03
C HIS A 562 -7.03 -21.04 -23.92
N VAL A 563 -7.73 -21.64 -22.96
CA VAL A 563 -7.12 -22.39 -21.86
C VAL A 563 -7.17 -23.88 -22.18
N PHE A 564 -6.05 -24.54 -21.94
CA PHE A 564 -5.90 -25.99 -22.15
C PHE A 564 -5.43 -26.61 -20.85
N THR A 565 -6.13 -27.66 -20.41
CA THR A 565 -5.67 -28.50 -19.30
C THR A 565 -5.29 -29.87 -19.83
N ALA A 566 -4.51 -30.63 -19.06
CA ALA A 566 -4.10 -31.98 -19.49
C ALA A 566 -5.33 -32.87 -19.75
N ARG A 567 -5.38 -33.47 -20.93
CA ARG A 567 -6.48 -34.35 -21.41
C ARG A 567 -7.85 -33.64 -21.58
N ASP A 568 -7.89 -32.32 -21.53
CA ASP A 568 -9.13 -31.57 -21.73
C ASP A 568 -9.53 -31.58 -23.22
N LYS A 569 -10.80 -31.86 -23.48
CA LYS A 569 -11.42 -31.83 -24.81
C LYS A 569 -12.53 -30.78 -24.91
N SER A 570 -12.59 -29.87 -23.97
CA SER A 570 -13.66 -28.85 -23.91
C SER A 570 -13.53 -27.78 -24.99
N HIS A 571 -12.32 -27.59 -25.53
CA HIS A 571 -12.11 -26.58 -26.59
C HIS A 571 -12.88 -26.97 -27.88
N PRO A 572 -13.60 -26.03 -28.54
CA PRO A 572 -14.38 -26.29 -29.73
C PRO A 572 -13.61 -26.99 -30.88
N GLU A 573 -12.33 -26.66 -31.02
CA GLU A 573 -11.44 -27.22 -32.05
C GLU A 573 -10.53 -28.33 -31.51
N SER A 574 -10.83 -28.90 -30.36
CA SER A 574 -9.99 -29.91 -29.70
C SER A 574 -9.61 -31.06 -30.62
N THR A 575 -10.54 -31.56 -31.44
CA THR A 575 -10.30 -32.65 -32.37
C THR A 575 -9.23 -32.32 -33.41
N LEU A 576 -9.26 -31.12 -33.98
CA LEU A 576 -8.28 -30.64 -34.97
C LEU A 576 -6.92 -30.41 -34.31
N ILE A 577 -6.91 -29.83 -33.09
CA ILE A 577 -5.68 -29.58 -32.33
C ILE A 577 -4.97 -30.90 -32.02
N TYR A 578 -5.67 -31.91 -31.50
CA TYR A 578 -5.07 -33.20 -31.20
C TYR A 578 -4.59 -33.93 -32.46
N LEU A 579 -5.35 -33.86 -33.57
CA LEU A 579 -4.92 -34.42 -34.85
C LEU A 579 -3.62 -33.78 -35.37
N LEU A 580 -3.50 -32.44 -35.22
CA LEU A 580 -2.29 -31.71 -35.61
C LEU A 580 -1.11 -32.09 -34.71
N MET A 581 -1.35 -32.21 -33.39
CA MET A 581 -0.35 -32.62 -32.42
C MET A 581 0.15 -34.02 -32.69
N ASP A 582 -0.74 -34.99 -33.01
CA ASP A 582 -0.36 -36.33 -33.35
C ASP A 582 0.49 -36.40 -34.64
N ASN A 583 0.14 -35.59 -35.65
CA ASN A 583 0.94 -35.45 -36.87
C ASN A 583 2.33 -34.86 -36.57
N LEU A 584 2.42 -33.82 -35.75
CA LEU A 584 3.69 -33.22 -35.35
C LEU A 584 4.56 -34.24 -34.57
N ILE A 585 3.98 -34.96 -33.62
CA ILE A 585 4.67 -36.03 -32.87
C ILE A 585 5.18 -37.12 -33.80
N TYR A 586 4.36 -37.52 -34.79
CA TYR A 586 4.78 -38.50 -35.79
C TYR A 586 6.00 -38.04 -36.62
N HIS A 587 5.99 -36.79 -37.07
CA HIS A 587 7.12 -36.21 -37.81
C HIS A 587 8.37 -36.04 -36.94
N ILE A 588 8.22 -35.61 -35.67
CA ILE A 588 9.35 -35.49 -34.74
C ILE A 588 9.99 -36.86 -34.47
N LYS A 589 9.19 -37.91 -34.27
CA LYS A 589 9.70 -39.29 -34.09
C LYS A 589 10.40 -39.81 -35.32
N GLY A 590 9.99 -39.40 -36.52
CA GLY A 590 10.64 -39.75 -37.78
C GLY A 590 11.99 -39.08 -38.05
N LEU A 591 12.34 -38.05 -37.26
CA LEU A 591 13.59 -37.30 -37.36
C LEU A 591 14.66 -37.74 -36.34
N ASP A 592 14.53 -38.94 -35.74
CA ASP A 592 15.44 -39.47 -34.68
C ASP A 592 15.68 -38.54 -33.48
N TYR A 593 14.77 -37.63 -33.23
CA TYR A 593 14.81 -36.79 -32.01
C TYR A 593 14.24 -37.62 -30.84
N VAL A 594 15.12 -38.37 -30.18
CA VAL A 594 14.79 -39.08 -28.92
C VAL A 594 14.74 -38.03 -27.81
N SER A 595 13.56 -37.52 -27.51
CA SER A 595 13.38 -36.77 -26.25
C SER A 595 13.28 -37.80 -25.12
N ASP A 596 14.04 -37.61 -24.06
CA ASP A 596 13.98 -38.38 -22.79
C ASP A 596 12.63 -38.27 -22.04
N THR A 597 11.60 -37.80 -22.72
CA THR A 597 10.24 -37.60 -22.16
C THR A 597 9.34 -38.84 -22.25
N ALA A 598 9.86 -40.00 -22.68
CA ALA A 598 9.09 -41.24 -22.75
C ALA A 598 8.59 -41.80 -21.40
N THR A 599 9.05 -41.22 -20.27
CA THR A 599 8.65 -41.63 -18.90
C THR A 599 7.40 -40.92 -18.36
N VAL A 600 6.89 -39.90 -19.03
CA VAL A 600 5.79 -39.08 -18.49
C VAL A 600 4.41 -39.42 -19.10
N MET A 601 4.33 -40.25 -20.15
CA MET A 601 3.06 -40.46 -20.86
C MET A 601 2.28 -41.74 -20.48
N ASN A 602 2.61 -42.41 -19.39
CA ASN A 602 1.88 -43.61 -18.94
C ASN A 602 1.19 -43.43 -17.57
N GLU A 603 0.63 -42.24 -17.29
CA GLU A 603 -0.33 -42.10 -16.19
C GLU A 603 -1.49 -41.13 -16.50
#